data_01839320f3478b3206344e6fd02cb027
#
_entry.id   01839320f3478b3206344e6fd02cb027
#
_cell.length_a   1.000
_cell.length_b   1.000
_cell.length_c   1.000
_cell.angle_alpha   90.00
_cell.angle_beta   90.00
_cell.angle_gamma   90.00
#
_symmetry.space_group_name_H-M   'P 1'
#
loop_
_entity.id
_entity.type
_entity.pdbx_description
1 polymer ?
#
loop_
_entity_poly.entity_id
_entity_poly.type
_entity_poly.pdbx_seq_one_letter_code
_entity_poly.pdbx_strand_id
1 'polypeptide(L)'
;MDCGIAVDVKHRTARCVPMCEVAVGQQYVVGHAGVRVFPEERLGQRQSFEFMNSAVSTEKPKGVAVKQIARELFRARQEQGRTLIVGGPAIVHTGSGPHLCHLIRKGYVDVLFAGNALATHDIEQALFGTSLGVHLDRGDIIEAGHEHHLRAINRIRRIGSIAKAVEQGELTSGVMYECVKHNVDFLLAGSIRDDGPLPEVITDALEAQRQMREKARGVTFCLMIATTLHSVAVGNLLPAWVRVVCVDINPSTVIKLADRGSFQTVGLVTDVEPFLRSLVAEVDALEAAS
;
A
#
# COMPACT_ATOMS: atom_id res chain seq x y z
N MET A 1 13.99 3.21 -8.97
CA MET A 1 13.98 1.89 -9.62
C MET A 1 14.95 1.92 -10.79
N ASP A 2 15.63 0.81 -10.99
CA ASP A 2 16.58 0.68 -12.07
C ASP A 2 15.83 0.38 -13.37
N CYS A 3 15.61 1.43 -14.16
CA CYS A 3 14.96 1.37 -15.46
C CYS A 3 15.83 2.03 -16.53
N GLY A 4 15.80 1.47 -17.73
CA GLY A 4 16.32 2.09 -18.94
C GLY A 4 15.19 2.71 -19.77
N ILE A 5 15.50 3.67 -20.60
CA ILE A 5 14.58 4.18 -21.62
C ILE A 5 14.92 3.47 -22.94
N ALA A 6 14.09 2.49 -23.32
CA ALA A 6 14.17 1.86 -24.63
C ALA A 6 13.55 2.79 -25.67
N VAL A 7 14.22 2.94 -26.83
CA VAL A 7 13.77 3.78 -27.93
C VAL A 7 13.57 2.97 -29.20
N ASP A 8 12.50 3.26 -29.92
CA ASP A 8 12.28 2.81 -31.28
C ASP A 8 12.35 4.03 -32.20
N VAL A 9 13.49 4.21 -32.83
CA VAL A 9 13.76 5.37 -33.71
C VAL A 9 12.84 5.37 -34.93
N LYS A 10 12.53 4.17 -35.46
CA LYS A 10 11.67 4.02 -36.66
C LYS A 10 10.24 4.48 -36.41
N HIS A 11 9.69 4.08 -35.25
CA HIS A 11 8.32 4.43 -34.87
C HIS A 11 8.25 5.70 -34.00
N ARG A 12 9.39 6.32 -33.68
CA ARG A 12 9.48 7.52 -32.83
C ARG A 12 8.83 7.33 -31.45
N THR A 13 9.02 6.17 -30.87
CA THR A 13 8.47 5.84 -29.54
C THR A 13 9.57 5.58 -28.55
N ALA A 14 9.27 5.85 -27.27
CA ALA A 14 10.15 5.51 -26.15
C ALA A 14 9.31 4.92 -25.03
N ARG A 15 9.91 3.98 -24.28
CA ARG A 15 9.26 3.36 -23.11
C ARG A 15 10.26 3.12 -21.99
N CYS A 16 9.79 3.22 -20.77
CA CYS A 16 10.57 2.81 -19.59
C CYS A 16 10.56 1.29 -19.49
N VAL A 17 11.75 0.69 -19.37
CA VAL A 17 11.94 -0.76 -19.30
C VAL A 17 12.72 -1.08 -18.02
N PRO A 18 12.20 -1.93 -17.14
CA PRO A 18 12.95 -2.44 -15.97
C PRO A 18 14.25 -3.13 -16.40
N MET A 19 15.29 -3.04 -15.59
CA MET A 19 16.58 -3.65 -15.92
C MET A 19 16.50 -5.17 -16.12
N CYS A 20 15.59 -5.85 -15.40
CA CYS A 20 15.38 -7.30 -15.59
C CYS A 20 14.70 -7.68 -16.92
N GLU A 21 14.13 -6.72 -17.64
CA GLU A 21 13.48 -6.91 -18.96
C GLU A 21 14.33 -6.38 -20.13
N VAL A 22 15.55 -5.89 -19.85
CA VAL A 22 16.46 -5.41 -20.89
C VAL A 22 16.89 -6.58 -21.77
N ALA A 23 16.75 -6.43 -23.10
CA ALA A 23 17.06 -7.47 -24.05
C ALA A 23 18.13 -7.01 -25.06
N VAL A 24 18.96 -7.94 -25.50
CA VAL A 24 19.95 -7.71 -26.55
C VAL A 24 19.24 -7.35 -27.87
N GLY A 25 19.76 -6.33 -28.58
CA GLY A 25 19.17 -5.84 -29.83
C GLY A 25 18.21 -4.67 -29.66
N GLN A 26 17.82 -4.33 -28.42
CA GLN A 26 17.07 -3.11 -28.16
C GLN A 26 18.01 -1.91 -27.99
N GLN A 27 17.57 -0.74 -28.39
CA GLN A 27 18.32 0.51 -28.21
C GLN A 27 17.86 1.21 -26.94
N TYR A 28 18.81 1.67 -26.14
CA TYR A 28 18.56 2.37 -24.89
C TYR A 28 19.26 3.72 -24.87
N VAL A 29 18.61 4.68 -24.24
CA VAL A 29 19.23 5.99 -23.98
C VAL A 29 20.34 5.81 -22.94
N VAL A 30 21.56 6.26 -23.26
CA VAL A 30 22.70 6.25 -22.35
C VAL A 30 23.23 7.66 -22.16
N GLY A 31 23.55 8.01 -20.91
CA GLY A 31 24.02 9.35 -20.56
C GLY A 31 22.96 10.44 -20.70
N HIS A 32 23.41 11.69 -20.74
CA HIS A 32 22.52 12.86 -20.73
C HIS A 32 22.42 13.59 -22.07
N ALA A 33 23.31 13.31 -23.02
CA ALA A 33 23.46 14.08 -24.24
C ALA A 33 22.24 14.03 -25.17
N GLY A 34 21.46 12.97 -25.13
CA GLY A 34 20.26 12.77 -25.95
C GLY A 34 18.92 13.01 -25.22
N VAL A 35 18.96 13.50 -23.98
CA VAL A 35 17.75 13.60 -23.15
C VAL A 35 17.49 15.07 -22.78
N ARG A 36 16.27 15.52 -23.05
CA ARG A 36 15.75 16.78 -22.51
C ARG A 36 14.52 16.51 -21.69
N VAL A 37 14.54 16.88 -20.42
CA VAL A 37 13.43 16.72 -19.49
C VAL A 37 12.62 18.01 -19.46
N PHE A 38 11.31 17.89 -19.63
CA PHE A 38 10.34 18.96 -19.43
C PHE A 38 9.51 18.59 -18.20
N PRO A 39 9.91 19.06 -17.00
CA PRO A 39 9.12 18.78 -15.81
C PRO A 39 7.74 19.39 -15.96
N GLU A 40 6.69 18.61 -15.67
CA GLU A 40 5.36 19.16 -15.53
C GLU A 40 5.32 20.16 -14.39
N GLU A 41 4.99 21.43 -14.68
CA GLU A 41 4.71 22.42 -13.66
C GLU A 41 3.41 22.03 -12.95
N ARG A 42 3.53 21.60 -11.71
CA ARG A 42 2.38 21.32 -10.84
C ARG A 42 1.76 22.63 -10.35
N LEU A 43 1.03 23.30 -11.24
CA LEU A 43 0.26 24.50 -10.92
C LEU A 43 -0.74 24.14 -9.80
N GLY A 44 -0.58 24.75 -8.64
CA GLY A 44 -1.48 24.64 -7.50
C GLY A 44 -1.14 23.58 -6.43
N GLN A 45 -0.20 22.66 -6.68
CA GLN A 45 0.18 21.66 -5.65
C GLN A 45 1.22 22.18 -4.63
N ARG A 46 2.01 23.21 -4.98
CA ARG A 46 2.98 23.81 -4.05
C ARG A 46 2.30 24.41 -2.82
N GLN A 47 1.13 25.02 -2.96
CA GLN A 47 0.51 25.75 -1.84
C GLN A 47 -0.18 24.83 -0.80
N SER A 48 -0.72 23.66 -1.20
CA SER A 48 -1.41 22.78 -0.25
C SER A 48 -0.48 21.92 0.60
N PHE A 49 0.74 21.64 0.12
CA PHE A 49 1.73 20.83 0.86
C PHE A 49 3.01 21.59 1.23
N GLU A 50 3.14 22.88 0.92
CA GLU A 50 4.36 23.65 1.20
C GLU A 50 4.74 23.66 2.68
N PHE A 51 3.76 23.71 3.58
CA PHE A 51 4.02 23.61 5.01
C PHE A 51 4.37 22.20 5.47
N MET A 52 4.04 21.15 4.66
CA MET A 52 4.37 19.75 4.92
C MET A 52 5.71 19.32 4.29
N ASN A 53 6.27 20.10 3.38
CA ASN A 53 7.54 19.84 2.72
C ASN A 53 8.78 20.05 3.60
N SER A 54 8.65 20.61 4.78
CA SER A 54 9.76 20.62 5.72
C SER A 54 9.83 19.26 6.42
N ALA A 55 11.01 18.66 6.39
CA ALA A 55 11.40 17.37 6.95
C ALA A 55 10.54 16.87 8.12
N VAL A 56 10.33 15.56 8.14
CA VAL A 56 9.75 14.76 9.21
C VAL A 56 9.70 15.51 10.55
N SER A 57 8.59 16.18 10.84
CA SER A 57 8.41 16.87 12.11
C SER A 57 7.34 16.17 12.92
N THR A 58 7.72 15.69 14.10
CA THR A 58 6.79 15.16 15.11
C THR A 58 5.98 16.27 15.78
N GLU A 59 6.36 17.52 15.59
CA GLU A 59 5.78 18.70 16.26
C GLU A 59 4.64 19.37 15.48
N LYS A 60 4.41 18.96 14.21
CA LYS A 60 3.31 19.52 13.41
C LYS A 60 1.94 19.03 13.90
N PRO A 61 0.88 19.88 13.81
CA PRO A 61 -0.47 19.47 14.19
C PRO A 61 -0.96 18.30 13.33
N LYS A 62 -0.88 17.08 13.87
CA LYS A 62 -1.26 15.85 13.16
C LYS A 62 -2.68 15.87 12.65
N GLY A 63 -3.61 16.46 13.39
CA GLY A 63 -5.01 16.59 12.98
C GLY A 63 -5.20 17.40 11.68
N VAL A 64 -4.38 18.44 11.44
CA VAL A 64 -4.45 19.19 10.17
C VAL A 64 -3.96 18.33 9.00
N ALA A 65 -2.89 17.56 9.21
CA ALA A 65 -2.37 16.65 8.20
C ALA A 65 -3.40 15.57 7.85
N VAL A 66 -4.05 14.96 8.84
CA VAL A 66 -5.08 13.94 8.62
C VAL A 66 -6.28 14.52 7.85
N LYS A 67 -6.75 15.73 8.21
CA LYS A 67 -7.82 16.42 7.45
C LYS A 67 -7.46 16.65 6.00
N GLN A 68 -6.22 17.01 5.73
CA GLN A 68 -5.77 17.22 4.36
C GLN A 68 -5.68 15.89 3.59
N ILE A 69 -5.14 14.85 4.21
CA ILE A 69 -5.10 13.50 3.62
C ILE A 69 -6.52 12.99 3.32
N ALA A 70 -7.47 13.20 4.24
CA ALA A 70 -8.88 12.85 4.01
C ALA A 70 -9.48 13.58 2.81
N ARG A 71 -9.21 14.88 2.67
CA ARG A 71 -9.66 15.68 1.50
C ARG A 71 -9.06 15.18 0.19
N GLU A 72 -7.77 14.82 0.18
CA GLU A 72 -7.11 14.29 -1.00
C GLU A 72 -7.67 12.90 -1.38
N LEU A 73 -7.90 12.05 -0.40
CA LEU A 73 -8.53 10.74 -0.61
C LEU A 73 -9.96 10.89 -1.14
N PHE A 74 -10.75 11.78 -0.54
CA PHE A 74 -12.11 12.11 -0.98
C PHE A 74 -12.12 12.66 -2.41
N ARG A 75 -11.22 13.60 -2.73
CA ARG A 75 -11.08 14.16 -4.06
C ARG A 75 -10.69 13.11 -5.09
N ALA A 76 -9.72 12.24 -4.78
CA ALA A 76 -9.32 11.16 -5.67
C ALA A 76 -10.53 10.31 -6.09
N ARG A 77 -11.42 9.99 -5.14
CA ARG A 77 -12.66 9.26 -5.42
C ARG A 77 -13.64 10.07 -6.29
N GLN A 78 -13.83 11.37 -6.00
CA GLN A 78 -14.73 12.24 -6.79
C GLN A 78 -14.26 12.39 -8.24
N GLU A 79 -12.96 12.45 -8.45
CA GLU A 79 -12.32 12.55 -9.76
C GLU A 79 -12.20 11.18 -10.48
N GLN A 80 -12.82 10.12 -9.92
CA GLN A 80 -12.74 8.74 -10.44
C GLN A 80 -11.29 8.22 -10.57
N GLY A 81 -10.39 8.73 -9.74
CA GLY A 81 -9.02 8.27 -9.63
C GLY A 81 -8.95 6.96 -8.86
N ARG A 82 -7.92 6.14 -9.15
CA ARG A 82 -7.67 4.89 -8.40
C ARG A 82 -6.81 5.13 -7.16
N THR A 83 -7.23 4.57 -6.06
CA THR A 83 -6.51 4.61 -4.78
C THR A 83 -5.82 3.29 -4.49
N LEU A 84 -4.52 3.37 -4.21
CA LEU A 84 -3.69 2.26 -3.77
C LEU A 84 -3.39 2.38 -2.27
N ILE A 85 -3.63 1.32 -1.52
CA ILE A 85 -3.12 1.16 -0.15
C ILE A 85 -1.92 0.20 -0.17
N VAL A 86 -0.83 0.60 0.49
CA VAL A 86 0.31 -0.29 0.76
C VAL A 86 0.35 -0.53 2.26
N GLY A 87 -0.07 -1.72 2.68
CA GLY A 87 -0.33 -2.02 4.08
C GLY A 87 0.68 -2.97 4.71
N GLY A 88 1.10 -2.65 5.94
CA GLY A 88 1.89 -3.52 6.79
C GLY A 88 1.07 -4.22 7.87
N PRO A 89 1.60 -5.27 8.51
CA PRO A 89 0.88 -6.09 9.49
C PRO A 89 0.48 -5.33 10.76
N ALA A 90 1.11 -4.19 11.06
CA ALA A 90 0.71 -3.35 12.18
C ALA A 90 -0.73 -2.84 12.07
N ILE A 91 -1.32 -2.76 10.86
CA ILE A 91 -2.74 -2.44 10.67
C ILE A 91 -3.61 -3.45 11.45
N VAL A 92 -3.23 -4.72 11.45
CA VAL A 92 -3.94 -5.77 12.19
C VAL A 92 -3.56 -5.74 13.67
N HIS A 93 -2.26 -5.74 13.98
CA HIS A 93 -1.75 -5.85 15.35
C HIS A 93 -2.21 -4.71 16.27
N THR A 94 -2.41 -3.50 15.72
CA THR A 94 -2.90 -2.34 16.48
C THR A 94 -4.43 -2.28 16.59
N GLY A 95 -5.15 -3.25 16.02
CA GLY A 95 -6.61 -3.23 15.99
C GLY A 95 -7.19 -2.27 14.95
N SER A 96 -6.39 -1.79 14.00
CA SER A 96 -6.83 -0.81 12.99
C SER A 96 -7.54 -1.44 11.78
N GLY A 97 -7.56 -2.76 11.68
CA GLY A 97 -8.22 -3.50 10.59
C GLY A 97 -9.64 -3.01 10.29
N PRO A 98 -10.53 -2.82 11.29
CA PRO A 98 -11.90 -2.33 11.07
C PRO A 98 -11.97 -0.98 10.37
N HIS A 99 -11.02 -0.07 10.60
CA HIS A 99 -10.97 1.23 9.94
C HIS A 99 -10.60 1.10 8.44
N LEU A 100 -9.66 0.21 8.12
CA LEU A 100 -9.35 -0.09 6.72
C LEU A 100 -10.53 -0.81 6.02
N CYS A 101 -11.18 -1.74 6.69
CA CYS A 101 -12.41 -2.39 6.22
C CYS A 101 -13.52 -1.36 5.93
N HIS A 102 -13.67 -0.34 6.76
CA HIS A 102 -14.62 0.75 6.52
C HIS A 102 -14.31 1.52 5.24
N LEU A 103 -13.03 1.90 5.02
CA LEU A 103 -12.62 2.57 3.78
C LEU A 103 -12.84 1.69 2.53
N ILE A 104 -12.63 0.38 2.64
CA ILE A 104 -12.90 -0.58 1.56
C ILE A 104 -14.40 -0.60 1.24
N ARG A 105 -15.26 -0.79 2.25
CA ARG A 105 -16.72 -0.81 2.08
C ARG A 105 -17.28 0.47 1.46
N LYS A 106 -16.64 1.58 1.79
CA LYS A 106 -17.01 2.91 1.26
C LYS A 106 -16.45 3.17 -0.15
N GLY A 107 -15.66 2.25 -0.72
CA GLY A 107 -15.08 2.38 -2.06
C GLY A 107 -13.94 3.42 -2.14
N TYR A 108 -13.19 3.59 -1.06
CA TYR A 108 -11.98 4.42 -1.04
C TYR A 108 -10.69 3.63 -1.30
N VAL A 109 -10.80 2.34 -1.58
CA VAL A 109 -9.66 1.47 -1.86
C VAL A 109 -9.94 0.67 -3.12
N ASP A 110 -9.13 0.84 -4.14
CA ASP A 110 -9.22 0.10 -5.40
C ASP A 110 -8.19 -1.03 -5.48
N VAL A 111 -7.04 -0.81 -4.83
CA VAL A 111 -5.92 -1.76 -4.87
C VAL A 111 -5.26 -1.82 -3.49
N LEU A 112 -4.96 -3.03 -3.03
CA LEU A 112 -4.18 -3.29 -1.82
C LEU A 112 -2.88 -4.02 -2.17
N PHE A 113 -1.72 -3.45 -1.85
CA PHE A 113 -0.45 -4.16 -1.84
C PHE A 113 -0.04 -4.44 -0.41
N ALA A 114 0.27 -5.70 -0.13
CA ALA A 114 0.69 -6.12 1.19
C ALA A 114 1.67 -7.30 1.10
N GLY A 115 2.19 -7.73 2.23
CA GLY A 115 2.95 -8.96 2.37
C GLY A 115 2.10 -10.10 2.91
N ASN A 116 2.67 -11.30 2.93
CA ASN A 116 2.08 -12.46 3.58
C ASN A 116 1.65 -12.16 5.03
N ALA A 117 2.45 -11.40 5.78
CA ALA A 117 2.21 -11.14 7.20
C ALA A 117 0.89 -10.39 7.45
N LEU A 118 0.57 -9.32 6.66
CA LEU A 118 -0.71 -8.61 6.82
C LEU A 118 -1.87 -9.58 6.60
N ALA A 119 -1.88 -10.28 5.47
CA ALA A 119 -2.98 -11.18 5.11
C ALA A 119 -3.11 -12.35 6.08
N THR A 120 -1.99 -12.94 6.51
CA THR A 120 -2.00 -14.05 7.47
C THR A 120 -2.59 -13.62 8.81
N HIS A 121 -2.15 -12.49 9.37
CA HIS A 121 -2.63 -12.03 10.67
C HIS A 121 -4.07 -11.51 10.61
N ASP A 122 -4.50 -10.95 9.49
CA ASP A 122 -5.90 -10.58 9.25
C ASP A 122 -6.81 -11.82 9.26
N ILE A 123 -6.39 -12.88 8.56
CA ILE A 123 -7.11 -14.16 8.54
C ILE A 123 -7.03 -14.86 9.90
N GLU A 124 -5.88 -14.82 10.60
CA GLU A 124 -5.74 -15.30 11.96
C GLU A 124 -6.74 -14.63 12.89
N GLN A 125 -6.83 -13.30 12.82
CA GLN A 125 -7.79 -12.53 13.62
C GLN A 125 -9.24 -12.93 13.31
N ALA A 126 -9.57 -13.07 12.04
CA ALA A 126 -10.93 -13.44 11.62
C ALA A 126 -11.34 -14.86 12.08
N LEU A 127 -10.40 -15.80 12.10
CA LEU A 127 -10.66 -17.20 12.43
C LEU A 127 -10.56 -17.50 13.94
N PHE A 128 -9.67 -16.83 14.64
CA PHE A 128 -9.30 -17.17 16.03
C PHE A 128 -9.40 -16.02 17.01
N GLY A 129 -9.66 -14.78 16.55
CA GLY A 129 -9.71 -13.58 17.40
C GLY A 129 -8.34 -13.14 17.92
N THR A 130 -7.25 -13.68 17.37
CA THR A 130 -5.88 -13.39 17.81
C THR A 130 -5.05 -12.77 16.69
N SER A 131 -4.01 -12.04 17.10
CA SER A 131 -2.94 -11.63 16.22
C SER A 131 -1.61 -11.84 16.93
N LEU A 132 -0.69 -12.57 16.32
CA LEU A 132 0.54 -13.05 16.95
C LEU A 132 0.29 -13.83 18.26
N GLY A 133 -0.81 -14.56 18.34
CA GLY A 133 -1.19 -15.32 19.52
C GLY A 133 -1.70 -14.51 20.70
N VAL A 134 -1.90 -13.19 20.53
CA VAL A 134 -2.49 -12.30 21.52
C VAL A 134 -3.93 -12.01 21.14
N HIS A 135 -4.85 -12.10 22.10
CA HIS A 135 -6.24 -11.73 21.89
C HIS A 135 -6.36 -10.20 21.78
N LEU A 136 -6.83 -9.70 20.65
CA LEU A 136 -6.85 -8.24 20.40
C LEU A 136 -7.80 -7.45 21.32
N ASP A 137 -8.89 -8.07 21.76
CA ASP A 137 -9.87 -7.40 22.64
C ASP A 137 -9.47 -7.43 24.13
N ARG A 138 -8.69 -8.45 24.56
CA ARG A 138 -8.37 -8.68 25.98
C ARG A 138 -6.90 -8.44 26.30
N GLY A 139 -6.01 -8.49 25.30
CA GLY A 139 -4.56 -8.39 25.49
C GLY A 139 -3.92 -9.63 26.12
N ASP A 140 -4.67 -10.71 26.31
CA ASP A 140 -4.17 -11.95 26.93
C ASP A 140 -3.41 -12.80 25.92
N ILE A 141 -2.30 -13.39 26.36
CA ILE A 141 -1.57 -14.42 25.57
C ILE A 141 -2.37 -15.72 25.69
N ILE A 142 -2.73 -16.30 24.55
CA ILE A 142 -3.44 -17.58 24.49
C ILE A 142 -2.41 -18.71 24.50
N GLU A 143 -2.65 -19.71 25.34
CA GLU A 143 -1.86 -20.94 25.33
C GLU A 143 -1.92 -21.58 23.92
N ALA A 144 -0.77 -21.89 23.33
CA ALA A 144 -0.60 -22.28 21.93
C ALA A 144 -1.02 -21.23 20.87
N GLY A 145 -1.29 -19.98 21.23
CA GLY A 145 -1.66 -18.90 20.30
C GLY A 145 -0.59 -18.62 19.23
N HIS A 146 0.67 -18.94 19.51
CA HIS A 146 1.76 -18.85 18.53
C HIS A 146 1.60 -19.75 17.30
N GLU A 147 0.69 -20.75 17.34
CA GLU A 147 0.36 -21.61 16.19
C GLU A 147 -0.78 -21.06 15.33
N HIS A 148 -1.54 -20.08 15.79
CA HIS A 148 -2.77 -19.63 15.13
C HIS A 148 -2.52 -19.13 13.71
N HIS A 149 -1.43 -18.39 13.48
CA HIS A 149 -1.06 -17.94 12.14
C HIS A 149 -0.75 -19.10 11.20
N LEU A 150 -0.08 -20.16 11.68
CA LEU A 150 0.19 -21.37 10.89
C LEU A 150 -1.10 -22.13 10.58
N ARG A 151 -2.02 -22.20 11.55
CA ARG A 151 -3.34 -22.83 11.35
C ARG A 151 -4.18 -22.05 10.33
N ALA A 152 -4.12 -20.71 10.37
CA ALA A 152 -4.77 -19.85 9.39
C ALA A 152 -4.23 -20.11 7.97
N ILE A 153 -2.91 -20.10 7.79
CA ILE A 153 -2.27 -20.40 6.51
C ILE A 153 -2.67 -21.79 6.00
N ASN A 154 -2.58 -22.81 6.85
CA ASN A 154 -2.89 -24.19 6.45
C ASN A 154 -4.38 -24.37 6.10
N ARG A 155 -5.28 -23.62 6.76
CA ARG A 155 -6.71 -23.63 6.42
C ARG A 155 -6.95 -23.08 5.03
N ILE A 156 -6.37 -21.91 4.72
CA ILE A 156 -6.49 -21.33 3.37
C ILE A 156 -5.82 -22.19 2.30
N ARG A 157 -4.65 -22.79 2.59
CA ARG A 157 -3.98 -23.71 1.69
C ARG A 157 -4.85 -24.93 1.34
N ARG A 158 -5.53 -25.50 2.34
CA ARG A 158 -6.46 -26.63 2.12
C ARG A 158 -7.64 -26.25 1.25
N ILE A 159 -8.15 -25.01 1.39
CA ILE A 159 -9.26 -24.48 0.59
C ILE A 159 -8.78 -24.10 -0.82
N GLY A 160 -7.54 -23.64 -0.94
CA GLY A 160 -6.85 -23.32 -2.19
C GLY A 160 -6.72 -21.83 -2.48
N SER A 161 -7.57 -20.96 -1.92
CA SER A 161 -7.44 -19.51 -2.06
C SER A 161 -8.26 -18.75 -1.02
N ILE A 162 -7.90 -17.48 -0.79
CA ILE A 162 -8.65 -16.54 0.06
C ILE A 162 -10.05 -16.33 -0.52
N ALA A 163 -10.17 -16.13 -1.83
CA ALA A 163 -11.45 -15.95 -2.49
C ALA A 163 -12.39 -17.15 -2.26
N LYS A 164 -11.90 -18.38 -2.43
CA LYS A 164 -12.67 -19.58 -2.13
C LYS A 164 -13.06 -19.70 -0.67
N ALA A 165 -12.19 -19.26 0.25
CA ALA A 165 -12.50 -19.27 1.67
C ALA A 165 -13.67 -18.30 2.00
N VAL A 166 -13.75 -17.17 1.33
CA VAL A 166 -14.88 -16.24 1.42
C VAL A 166 -16.15 -16.84 0.80
N GLU A 167 -16.05 -17.41 -0.39
CA GLU A 167 -17.19 -18.07 -1.08
C GLU A 167 -17.79 -19.21 -0.25
N GLN A 168 -16.95 -20.00 0.43
CA GLN A 168 -17.38 -21.11 1.27
C GLN A 168 -17.86 -20.68 2.67
N GLY A 169 -17.78 -19.39 3.00
CA GLY A 169 -18.14 -18.88 4.32
C GLY A 169 -17.16 -19.23 5.43
N GLU A 170 -15.95 -19.69 5.07
CA GLU A 170 -14.88 -20.00 6.02
C GLU A 170 -14.15 -18.75 6.51
N LEU A 171 -14.05 -17.72 5.66
CA LEU A 171 -13.58 -16.39 6.01
C LEU A 171 -14.74 -15.41 5.86
N THR A 172 -15.16 -14.79 6.98
CA THR A 172 -16.37 -13.97 7.06
C THR A 172 -16.15 -12.54 7.51
N SER A 173 -14.90 -12.19 7.84
CA SER A 173 -14.53 -10.84 8.28
C SER A 173 -13.06 -10.56 8.01
N GLY A 174 -12.63 -9.30 8.20
CA GLY A 174 -11.25 -8.86 8.04
C GLY A 174 -11.01 -8.13 6.72
N VAL A 175 -9.81 -7.60 6.58
CA VAL A 175 -9.39 -6.82 5.41
C VAL A 175 -9.43 -7.65 4.14
N MET A 176 -8.93 -8.88 4.20
CA MET A 176 -8.92 -9.78 3.03
C MET A 176 -10.33 -10.20 2.62
N TYR A 177 -11.22 -10.42 3.59
CA TYR A 177 -12.65 -10.65 3.32
C TYR A 177 -13.28 -9.47 2.61
N GLU A 178 -13.08 -8.25 3.10
CA GLU A 178 -13.65 -7.04 2.49
C GLU A 178 -13.07 -6.80 1.09
N CYS A 179 -11.78 -7.08 0.87
CA CYS A 179 -11.20 -6.99 -0.47
C CYS A 179 -11.92 -7.89 -1.47
N VAL A 180 -12.18 -9.15 -1.10
CA VAL A 180 -12.91 -10.10 -1.97
C VAL A 180 -14.36 -9.64 -2.18
N LYS A 181 -15.05 -9.24 -1.13
CA LYS A 181 -16.47 -8.85 -1.18
C LYS A 181 -16.73 -7.60 -1.99
N HIS A 182 -15.79 -6.65 -1.97
CA HIS A 182 -15.92 -5.36 -2.66
C HIS A 182 -15.08 -5.27 -3.95
N ASN A 183 -14.55 -6.41 -4.44
CA ASN A 183 -13.75 -6.51 -5.65
C ASN A 183 -12.52 -5.57 -5.64
N VAL A 184 -11.94 -5.36 -4.47
CA VAL A 184 -10.65 -4.67 -4.34
C VAL A 184 -9.56 -5.58 -4.84
N ASP A 185 -8.82 -5.14 -5.84
CA ASP A 185 -7.70 -5.90 -6.37
C ASP A 185 -6.56 -5.92 -5.32
N PHE A 186 -6.00 -7.07 -5.04
CA PHE A 186 -4.90 -7.15 -4.10
C PHE A 186 -3.71 -7.92 -4.65
N LEU A 187 -2.53 -7.60 -4.12
CA LEU A 187 -1.30 -8.32 -4.40
C LEU A 187 -0.56 -8.55 -3.08
N LEU A 188 -0.23 -9.81 -2.84
CA LEU A 188 0.56 -10.23 -1.69
C LEU A 188 1.97 -10.60 -2.16
N ALA A 189 2.97 -9.82 -1.77
CA ALA A 189 4.36 -10.11 -2.10
C ALA A 189 5.03 -10.89 -0.97
N GLY A 190 5.78 -11.91 -1.34
CA GLY A 190 6.57 -12.70 -0.42
C GLY A 190 7.81 -11.97 0.10
N SER A 191 8.37 -12.50 1.15
CA SER A 191 9.57 -12.00 1.82
C SER A 191 10.46 -13.17 2.21
N ILE A 192 11.76 -12.90 2.39
CA ILE A 192 12.71 -13.92 2.88
C ILE A 192 12.40 -14.41 4.31
N ARG A 193 11.44 -13.79 4.99
CA ARG A 193 10.95 -14.21 6.31
C ARG A 193 9.80 -15.21 6.23
N ASP A 194 9.20 -15.39 5.05
CA ASP A 194 8.03 -16.23 4.91
C ASP A 194 8.46 -17.70 4.77
N ASP A 195 7.97 -18.51 5.69
CA ASP A 195 8.20 -19.95 5.75
C ASP A 195 6.89 -20.69 5.42
N GLY A 196 6.60 -20.78 4.14
CA GLY A 196 5.37 -21.37 3.64
C GLY A 196 4.16 -20.43 3.65
N PRO A 197 4.14 -19.43 2.77
CA PRO A 197 3.13 -18.39 2.74
C PRO A 197 1.75 -18.87 2.25
N LEU A 198 0.75 -17.98 2.32
CA LEU A 198 -0.57 -18.16 1.73
C LEU A 198 -0.48 -18.47 0.22
N PRO A 199 -1.47 -19.17 -0.37
CA PRO A 199 -1.44 -19.56 -1.79
C PRO A 199 -1.28 -18.42 -2.79
N GLU A 200 -1.87 -17.26 -2.49
CA GLU A 200 -1.84 -16.08 -3.36
C GLU A 200 -0.57 -15.25 -3.22
N VAL A 201 0.34 -15.61 -2.33
CA VAL A 201 1.58 -14.86 -2.15
C VAL A 201 2.55 -15.15 -3.29
N ILE A 202 2.98 -14.08 -3.97
CA ILE A 202 3.97 -14.16 -5.04
C ILE A 202 5.35 -14.18 -4.39
N THR A 203 6.03 -15.32 -4.47
CA THR A 203 7.34 -15.54 -3.85
C THR A 203 8.51 -15.09 -4.72
N ASP A 204 8.31 -14.97 -6.04
CA ASP A 204 9.29 -14.38 -6.94
C ASP A 204 9.21 -12.84 -6.87
N ALA A 205 10.29 -12.21 -6.43
CA ALA A 205 10.34 -10.76 -6.23
C ALA A 205 10.23 -9.97 -7.54
N LEU A 206 10.73 -10.49 -8.66
CA LEU A 206 10.65 -9.82 -9.96
C LEU A 206 9.23 -9.92 -10.52
N GLU A 207 8.61 -11.08 -10.37
CA GLU A 207 7.20 -11.28 -10.76
C GLU A 207 6.27 -10.41 -9.90
N ALA A 208 6.49 -10.34 -8.60
CA ALA A 208 5.73 -9.43 -7.71
C ALA A 208 5.86 -7.97 -8.18
N GLN A 209 7.06 -7.50 -8.50
CA GLN A 209 7.28 -6.15 -9.03
C GLN A 209 6.61 -5.94 -10.39
N ARG A 210 6.63 -6.92 -11.29
CA ARG A 210 5.97 -6.86 -12.59
C ARG A 210 4.46 -6.66 -12.41
N GLN A 211 3.85 -7.48 -11.58
CA GLN A 211 2.41 -7.37 -11.30
C GLN A 211 2.06 -6.08 -10.56
N MET A 212 2.88 -5.63 -9.61
CA MET A 212 2.69 -4.33 -8.95
C MET A 212 2.65 -3.17 -9.96
N ARG A 213 3.56 -3.16 -10.97
CA ARG A 213 3.55 -2.13 -12.03
C ARG A 213 2.26 -2.15 -12.84
N GLU A 214 1.77 -3.34 -13.18
CA GLU A 214 0.53 -3.49 -13.94
C GLU A 214 -0.66 -2.99 -13.12
N LYS A 215 -0.77 -3.43 -11.87
CA LYS A 215 -1.88 -3.05 -10.98
C LYS A 215 -1.84 -1.58 -10.54
N ALA A 216 -0.67 -0.96 -10.52
CA ALA A 216 -0.49 0.46 -10.22
C ALA A 216 -0.89 1.39 -11.37
N ARG A 217 -1.22 0.87 -12.56
CA ARG A 217 -1.67 1.71 -13.68
C ARG A 217 -2.96 2.43 -13.33
N GLY A 218 -2.98 3.74 -13.59
CA GLY A 218 -4.13 4.59 -13.31
C GLY A 218 -4.29 4.99 -11.84
N VAL A 219 -3.37 4.59 -10.96
CA VAL A 219 -3.36 5.07 -9.58
C VAL A 219 -3.04 6.55 -9.56
N THR A 220 -3.83 7.33 -8.80
CA THR A 220 -3.67 8.77 -8.62
C THR A 220 -3.31 9.14 -7.19
N PHE A 221 -3.70 8.28 -6.23
CA PHE A 221 -3.42 8.44 -4.81
C PHE A 221 -2.89 7.14 -4.22
N CYS A 222 -1.84 7.22 -3.42
CA CYS A 222 -1.26 6.08 -2.72
C CYS A 222 -1.06 6.40 -1.24
N LEU A 223 -1.60 5.54 -0.37
CA LEU A 223 -1.41 5.63 1.07
C LEU A 223 -0.61 4.41 1.56
N MET A 224 0.59 4.67 2.08
CA MET A 224 1.51 3.66 2.59
C MET A 224 1.45 3.65 4.11
N ILE A 225 1.17 2.51 4.73
CA ILE A 225 0.90 2.40 6.16
C ILE A 225 1.74 1.30 6.78
N ALA A 226 2.62 1.68 7.71
CA ALA A 226 3.38 0.77 8.59
C ALA A 226 4.11 -0.38 7.87
N THR A 227 4.73 -0.08 6.74
CA THR A 227 5.56 -1.04 6.01
C THR A 227 6.71 -0.34 5.28
N THR A 228 7.92 -0.49 5.78
CA THR A 228 9.11 0.16 5.20
C THR A 228 9.47 -0.45 3.85
N LEU A 229 9.58 -1.79 3.78
CA LEU A 229 10.10 -2.45 2.59
C LEU A 229 9.17 -2.30 1.38
N HIS A 230 7.87 -2.58 1.57
CA HIS A 230 6.90 -2.42 0.50
C HIS A 230 6.71 -0.95 0.11
N SER A 231 6.73 -0.02 1.08
CA SER A 231 6.65 1.42 0.77
C SER A 231 7.80 1.89 -0.10
N VAL A 232 9.04 1.50 0.20
CA VAL A 232 10.21 1.82 -0.63
C VAL A 232 10.09 1.18 -2.02
N ALA A 233 9.73 -0.10 -2.10
CA ALA A 233 9.57 -0.79 -3.36
C ALA A 233 8.50 -0.14 -4.24
N VAL A 234 7.32 0.12 -3.68
CA VAL A 234 6.19 0.73 -4.39
C VAL A 234 6.48 2.20 -4.73
N GLY A 235 7.10 2.97 -3.84
CA GLY A 235 7.51 4.33 -4.12
C GLY A 235 8.44 4.44 -5.35
N ASN A 236 9.29 3.44 -5.54
CA ASN A 236 10.12 3.32 -6.74
C ASN A 236 9.35 2.95 -8.02
N LEU A 237 8.16 2.35 -7.91
CA LEU A 237 7.31 1.95 -9.03
C LEU A 237 6.39 3.06 -9.50
N LEU A 238 5.94 3.91 -8.57
CA LEU A 238 4.90 4.90 -8.84
C LEU A 238 5.42 6.05 -9.69
N PRO A 239 4.66 6.48 -10.70
CA PRO A 239 4.95 7.70 -11.43
C PRO A 239 4.94 8.93 -10.52
N ALA A 240 5.72 9.96 -10.90
CA ALA A 240 5.88 11.18 -10.09
C ALA A 240 4.58 12.01 -9.92
N TRP A 241 3.57 11.81 -10.75
CA TRP A 241 2.26 12.49 -10.61
C TRP A 241 1.35 11.87 -9.54
N VAL A 242 1.63 10.63 -9.08
CA VAL A 242 0.85 9.99 -8.02
C VAL A 242 1.09 10.71 -6.70
N ARG A 243 0.01 11.07 -6.02
CA ARG A 243 0.11 11.62 -4.65
C ARG A 243 0.38 10.50 -3.68
N VAL A 244 1.47 10.59 -2.95
CA VAL A 244 1.91 9.56 -2.01
C VAL A 244 1.89 10.10 -0.59
N VAL A 245 1.24 9.37 0.31
CA VAL A 245 1.27 9.63 1.75
C VAL A 245 1.89 8.40 2.42
N CYS A 246 2.89 8.62 3.27
CA CYS A 246 3.51 7.58 4.07
C CYS A 246 3.27 7.82 5.56
N VAL A 247 2.68 6.84 6.22
CA VAL A 247 2.38 6.85 7.65
C VAL A 247 3.13 5.72 8.32
N ASP A 248 4.05 6.06 9.19
CA ASP A 248 4.83 5.08 9.94
C ASP A 248 5.21 5.65 11.31
N ILE A 249 5.27 4.80 12.32
CA ILE A 249 5.77 5.20 13.64
C ILE A 249 7.28 5.44 13.62
N ASN A 250 7.99 4.79 12.69
CA ASN A 250 9.43 4.93 12.51
C ASN A 250 9.74 6.06 11.51
N PRO A 251 10.34 7.18 11.94
CA PRO A 251 10.70 8.28 11.05
C PRO A 251 11.66 7.88 9.94
N SER A 252 12.48 6.84 10.15
CA SER A 252 13.42 6.36 9.13
C SER A 252 12.74 5.88 7.85
N THR A 253 11.52 5.34 7.93
CA THR A 253 10.73 4.92 6.76
C THR A 253 10.42 6.11 5.87
N VAL A 254 9.95 7.18 6.48
CA VAL A 254 9.57 8.42 5.79
C VAL A 254 10.79 9.10 5.16
N ILE A 255 11.90 9.18 5.92
CA ILE A 255 13.17 9.75 5.44
C ILE A 255 13.68 8.96 4.23
N LYS A 256 13.71 7.62 4.31
CA LYS A 256 14.17 6.77 3.20
C LYS A 256 13.35 6.92 1.92
N LEU A 257 12.04 7.16 2.03
CA LEU A 257 11.20 7.44 0.87
C LEU A 257 11.57 8.78 0.22
N ALA A 258 11.74 9.84 1.02
CA ALA A 258 12.13 11.15 0.54
C ALA A 258 13.51 11.12 -0.15
N ASP A 259 14.49 10.46 0.47
CA ASP A 259 15.87 10.37 -0.02
C ASP A 259 16.02 9.55 -1.31
N ARG A 260 15.08 8.63 -1.57
CA ARG A 260 15.12 7.72 -2.73
C ARG A 260 14.34 8.24 -3.95
N GLY A 261 14.06 9.52 -4.00
CA GLY A 261 13.45 10.16 -5.16
C GLY A 261 11.91 10.15 -5.18
N SER A 262 11.26 9.62 -4.15
CA SER A 262 9.82 9.76 -3.96
C SER A 262 9.50 11.12 -3.33
N PHE A 263 10.01 12.20 -3.93
CA PHE A 263 9.89 13.58 -3.41
C PHE A 263 8.43 14.08 -3.37
N GLN A 264 7.51 13.40 -4.05
CA GLN A 264 6.07 13.64 -3.95
C GLN A 264 5.47 13.06 -2.67
N THR A 265 6.24 12.35 -1.85
CA THR A 265 5.74 11.70 -0.65
C THR A 265 5.58 12.70 0.48
N VAL A 266 4.39 12.72 1.06
CA VAL A 266 4.11 13.40 2.33
C VAL A 266 4.26 12.38 3.44
N GLY A 267 5.18 12.65 4.37
CA GLY A 267 5.44 11.77 5.50
C GLY A 267 4.75 12.21 6.77
N LEU A 268 4.09 11.27 7.44
CA LEU A 268 3.48 11.48 8.76
C LEU A 268 4.01 10.45 9.74
N VAL A 269 4.74 10.91 10.76
CA VAL A 269 5.23 10.04 11.84
C VAL A 269 4.17 9.95 12.93
N THR A 270 3.46 8.83 12.97
CA THR A 270 2.40 8.56 13.97
C THR A 270 2.09 7.09 14.02
N ASP A 271 1.36 6.69 15.06
CA ASP A 271 0.77 5.36 15.18
C ASP A 271 -0.37 5.17 14.17
N VAL A 272 -0.54 3.92 13.74
CA VAL A 272 -1.52 3.51 12.72
C VAL A 272 -2.95 3.67 13.21
N GLU A 273 -3.25 3.24 14.45
CA GLU A 273 -4.62 3.22 14.98
C GLU A 273 -5.22 4.63 15.06
N PRO A 274 -4.63 5.59 15.78
CA PRO A 274 -5.20 6.93 15.85
C PRO A 274 -5.21 7.63 14.49
N PHE A 275 -4.29 7.30 13.59
CA PHE A 275 -4.30 7.82 12.23
C PHE A 275 -5.51 7.31 11.44
N LEU A 276 -5.70 6.00 11.33
CA LEU A 276 -6.79 5.41 10.54
C LEU A 276 -8.16 5.76 11.11
N ARG A 277 -8.32 5.74 12.42
CA ARG A 277 -9.55 6.17 13.10
C ARG A 277 -9.91 7.62 12.77
N SER A 278 -8.94 8.51 12.85
CA SER A 278 -9.15 9.92 12.54
C SER A 278 -9.40 10.14 11.05
N LEU A 279 -8.70 9.42 10.17
CA LEU A 279 -8.91 9.48 8.73
C LEU A 279 -10.34 9.08 8.35
N VAL A 280 -10.84 7.98 8.89
CA VAL A 280 -12.23 7.52 8.68
C VAL A 280 -13.23 8.58 9.13
N ALA A 281 -13.06 9.13 10.34
CA ALA A 281 -13.96 10.17 10.85
C ALA A 281 -14.00 11.42 9.97
N GLU A 282 -12.85 11.86 9.44
CA GLU A 282 -12.77 13.03 8.56
C GLU A 282 -13.37 12.72 7.16
N VAL A 283 -13.20 11.51 6.64
CA VAL A 283 -13.81 11.08 5.37
C VAL A 283 -15.32 11.02 5.51
N ASP A 284 -15.85 10.43 6.59
CA ASP A 284 -17.29 10.37 6.85
C ASP A 284 -17.90 11.77 7.00
N ALA A 285 -17.17 12.69 7.65
CA ALA A 285 -17.61 14.08 7.76
C ALA A 285 -17.65 14.80 6.40
N LEU A 286 -16.70 14.53 5.50
CA LEU A 286 -16.71 15.08 4.14
C LEU A 286 -17.85 14.52 3.30
N GLU A 287 -18.17 13.23 3.42
CA GLU A 287 -19.32 12.62 2.74
C GLU A 287 -20.66 13.20 3.23
N ALA A 288 -20.78 13.44 4.54
CA ALA A 288 -22.00 14.01 5.11
C ALA A 288 -22.23 15.49 4.72
N ALA A 289 -21.17 16.18 4.29
CA ALA A 289 -21.21 17.58 3.87
C ALA A 289 -21.37 17.77 2.34
N SER A 290 -21.32 16.67 1.56
CA SER A 290 -21.42 16.67 0.08
C SER A 290 -22.83 16.36 -0.38
#